data_3b43c5139e2e3735caa993b705a8ac60
#
_entry.id   3b43c5139e2e3735caa993b705a8ac60
#
_cell.length_a   1.000
_cell.length_b   1.000
_cell.length_c   1.000
_cell.angle_alpha   90.00
_cell.angle_beta   90.00
_cell.angle_gamma   90.00
#
_symmetry.space_group_name_H-M   'P 1'
#
loop_
_entity.id
_entity.type
_entity.pdbx_description
1 polymer ?
#
loop_
_entity_poly.entity_id
_entity_poly.type
_entity_poly.pdbx_seq_one_letter_code
_entity_poly.pdbx_strand_id
1 'polypeptide(L)'
;GGINQDKGINNVLALQKRYSTKVFDENEGTPPFIIIKVRQEFVDDRGSHYEACRWAWKVSLEKVKAYKYVLCVVNGIVERVFEVEKWQQSKREGLESRYEFIGKETSQEICDLFVNQRIPEHYHKKGNASPVCYSKKP
;
A
#
# COMPACT_ATOMS: atom_id res chain seq x y z
N GLY A 1 -1.88 13.37 -30.59
CA GLY A 1 -1.38 13.06 -29.91
C GLY A 1 -0.51 12.81 -28.71
N GLY A 2 -0.76 13.46 -27.62
CA GLY A 2 0.04 13.30 -26.44
C GLY A 2 -0.20 12.04 -25.63
N ILE A 3 -1.26 11.29 -25.94
CA ILE A 3 -1.69 10.20 -25.08
C ILE A 3 -0.63 9.10 -24.94
N ASN A 4 -0.08 8.64 -26.04
CA ASN A 4 0.94 7.58 -25.99
C ASN A 4 2.26 8.09 -25.42
N GLN A 5 2.58 9.32 -25.68
CA GLN A 5 3.75 9.97 -25.12
C GLN A 5 3.60 10.13 -23.62
N ASP A 6 2.38 10.44 -23.18
CA ASP A 6 2.10 10.60 -21.76
C ASP A 6 2.35 9.32 -20.99
N LYS A 7 2.01 8.16 -21.56
CA LYS A 7 2.27 6.88 -20.91
C LYS A 7 3.76 6.63 -20.68
N GLY A 8 4.58 6.90 -21.70
CA GLY A 8 6.02 6.76 -21.57
C GLY A 8 6.61 7.74 -20.58
N ILE A 9 6.15 8.98 -20.64
CA ILE A 9 6.59 10.04 -19.74
C ILE A 9 6.21 9.70 -18.30
N ASN A 10 5.00 9.19 -18.08
CA ASN A 10 4.56 8.82 -16.75
C ASN A 10 5.44 7.74 -16.12
N ASN A 11 5.87 6.76 -16.90
CA ASN A 11 6.77 5.72 -16.39
C ASN A 11 8.12 6.29 -15.98
N VAL A 12 8.68 7.18 -16.78
CA VAL A 12 9.94 7.83 -16.47
C VAL A 12 9.80 8.70 -15.22
N LEU A 13 8.74 9.49 -15.15
CA LEU A 13 8.47 10.36 -14.00
C LEU A 13 8.27 9.55 -12.73
N ALA A 14 7.60 8.40 -12.80
CA ALA A 14 7.41 7.54 -11.66
C ALA A 14 8.74 7.01 -11.13
N LEU A 15 9.65 6.61 -12.02
CA LEU A 15 10.98 6.16 -11.63
C LEU A 15 11.80 7.28 -10.99
N GLN A 16 11.78 8.48 -11.59
CA GLN A 16 12.47 9.62 -11.04
C GLN A 16 11.93 10.00 -9.67
N LYS A 17 10.61 10.02 -9.52
CA LYS A 17 9.97 10.30 -8.24
C LYS A 17 10.40 9.30 -7.18
N ARG A 18 10.45 8.02 -7.53
CA ARG A 18 10.87 6.97 -6.61
C ARG A 18 12.29 7.19 -6.09
N TYR A 19 13.23 7.55 -6.98
CA TYR A 19 14.62 7.70 -6.58
C TYR A 19 14.93 9.03 -5.91
N SER A 20 14.20 10.09 -6.23
CA SER A 20 14.44 11.40 -5.66
C SER A 20 13.65 11.68 -4.38
N THR A 21 12.64 10.88 -4.10
CA THR A 21 11.76 11.08 -2.96
C THR A 21 12.39 10.50 -1.69
N LYS A 22 12.21 11.22 -0.59
CA LYS A 22 12.70 10.80 0.71
C LYS A 22 12.06 9.48 1.15
N VAL A 23 12.85 8.65 1.84
CA VAL A 23 12.34 7.44 2.52
C VAL A 23 11.75 7.86 3.85
N PHE A 24 10.57 7.35 4.21
CA PHE A 24 9.99 7.70 5.51
C PHE A 24 10.80 7.10 6.65
N ASP A 25 10.78 7.78 7.81
CA ASP A 25 11.47 7.31 8.99
C ASP A 25 10.67 6.19 9.65
N GLU A 26 11.34 5.06 9.87
CA GLU A 26 10.76 3.96 10.61
C GLU A 26 11.57 3.75 11.89
N ASN A 27 10.98 4.09 13.03
CA ASN A 27 11.66 4.04 14.32
C ASN A 27 10.69 3.53 15.39
N GLU A 28 11.09 3.55 16.64
CA GLU A 28 10.27 3.03 17.74
C GLU A 28 8.95 3.80 17.91
N GLY A 29 8.93 5.08 17.55
CA GLY A 29 7.72 5.90 17.62
C GLY A 29 6.78 5.73 16.44
N THR A 30 7.21 5.03 15.41
CA THR A 30 6.37 4.81 14.22
C THR A 30 5.29 3.78 14.55
N PRO A 31 4.00 4.09 14.29
CA PRO A 31 2.95 3.10 14.53
C PRO A 31 3.12 1.89 13.61
N PRO A 32 2.79 0.70 14.08
CA PRO A 32 2.84 -0.50 13.24
C PRO A 32 1.92 -0.37 12.04
N PHE A 33 2.34 -0.94 10.91
CA PHE A 33 1.58 -0.83 9.67
C PHE A 33 1.75 -2.07 8.78
N ILE A 34 0.80 -2.22 7.87
CA ILE A 34 0.87 -3.20 6.79
C ILE A 34 1.14 -2.42 5.51
N ILE A 35 2.10 -2.89 4.71
CA ILE A 35 2.33 -2.34 3.37
C ILE A 35 1.61 -3.23 2.37
N ILE A 36 0.79 -2.64 1.51
CA ILE A 36 0.18 -3.33 0.39
C ILE A 36 0.67 -2.65 -0.88
N LYS A 37 1.44 -3.41 -1.67
CA LYS A 37 2.01 -2.92 -2.92
C LYS A 37 1.03 -3.22 -4.05
N VAL A 38 0.59 -2.19 -4.74
CA VAL A 38 -0.33 -2.33 -5.86
C VAL A 38 0.25 -1.67 -7.10
N ARG A 39 -0.23 -2.07 -8.26
CA ARG A 39 0.14 -1.45 -9.53
C ARG A 39 -0.84 -0.33 -9.84
N GLN A 40 -0.36 0.67 -10.56
CA GLN A 40 -1.20 1.77 -10.99
C GLN A 40 -2.41 1.26 -11.79
N GLU A 41 -2.21 0.22 -12.58
CA GLU A 41 -3.30 -0.37 -13.38
C GLU A 41 -4.45 -0.86 -12.48
N PHE A 42 -4.13 -1.41 -11.32
CA PHE A 42 -5.16 -1.85 -10.37
C PHE A 42 -5.92 -0.67 -9.77
N VAL A 43 -5.22 0.41 -9.48
CA VAL A 43 -5.87 1.63 -8.97
C VAL A 43 -6.86 2.16 -10.02
N ASP A 44 -6.43 2.20 -11.27
CA ASP A 44 -7.27 2.68 -12.37
C ASP A 44 -8.48 1.77 -12.60
N ASP A 45 -8.24 0.45 -12.63
CA ASP A 45 -9.30 -0.52 -12.89
C ASP A 45 -10.34 -0.59 -11.78
N ARG A 46 -9.90 -0.44 -10.55
CA ARG A 46 -10.78 -0.57 -9.37
C ARG A 46 -11.37 0.76 -8.93
N GLY A 47 -10.93 1.86 -9.53
CA GLY A 47 -11.51 3.17 -9.35
C GLY A 47 -10.87 4.04 -8.29
N SER A 48 -10.09 3.50 -7.37
CA SER A 48 -9.41 4.28 -6.35
C SER A 48 -8.32 3.47 -5.68
N HIS A 49 -7.45 4.17 -4.94
CA HIS A 49 -6.43 3.53 -4.11
C HIS A 49 -7.06 2.64 -3.05
N TYR A 50 -8.15 3.08 -2.45
CA TYR A 50 -8.86 2.32 -1.44
C TYR A 50 -9.34 0.98 -2.01
N GLU A 51 -10.03 1.01 -3.15
CA GLU A 51 -10.52 -0.21 -3.76
C GLU A 51 -9.40 -1.13 -4.21
N ALA A 52 -8.29 -0.59 -4.69
CA ALA A 52 -7.14 -1.40 -5.07
C ALA A 52 -6.47 -2.05 -3.86
N CYS A 53 -6.32 -1.30 -2.75
CA CYS A 53 -5.62 -1.77 -1.56
C CYS A 53 -6.45 -2.69 -0.68
N ARG A 54 -7.76 -2.50 -0.63
CA ARG A 54 -8.61 -3.34 0.23
C ARG A 54 -8.93 -4.69 -0.37
N TRP A 55 -8.64 -4.87 -1.63
CA TRP A 55 -9.07 -6.04 -2.37
C TRP A 55 -8.35 -7.32 -1.95
N ALA A 56 -9.08 -8.43 -2.03
CA ALA A 56 -8.79 -9.74 -1.48
C ALA A 56 -7.32 -10.16 -1.48
N TRP A 57 -6.74 -10.28 -0.28
CA TRP A 57 -5.36 -10.65 -0.09
C TRP A 57 -5.24 -11.97 0.66
N LYS A 58 -4.22 -12.73 0.33
CA LYS A 58 -3.95 -13.99 1.01
C LYS A 58 -3.15 -13.69 2.27
N VAL A 59 -3.85 -13.46 3.37
CA VAL A 59 -3.25 -13.04 4.64
C VAL A 59 -3.82 -13.86 5.79
N SER A 60 -3.10 -13.86 6.92
CA SER A 60 -3.60 -14.44 8.16
C SER A 60 -4.47 -13.41 8.87
N LEU A 61 -5.72 -13.76 9.15
CA LEU A 61 -6.65 -12.86 9.81
C LEU A 61 -6.13 -12.44 11.19
N GLU A 62 -5.57 -13.37 11.93
CA GLU A 62 -4.98 -13.06 13.25
C GLU A 62 -3.84 -12.07 13.16
N LYS A 63 -2.99 -12.23 12.15
CA LYS A 63 -1.84 -11.35 11.97
C LYS A 63 -2.26 -9.94 11.60
N VAL A 64 -3.18 -9.79 10.62
CA VAL A 64 -3.59 -8.47 10.17
C VAL A 64 -4.38 -7.70 11.21
N LYS A 65 -5.09 -8.38 12.09
CA LYS A 65 -5.86 -7.73 13.16
C LYS A 65 -5.00 -6.94 14.13
N ALA A 66 -3.71 -7.28 14.23
CA ALA A 66 -2.80 -6.60 15.12
C ALA A 66 -2.36 -5.22 14.61
N TYR A 67 -2.65 -4.91 13.35
CA TYR A 67 -2.21 -3.67 12.70
C TYR A 67 -3.39 -2.75 12.43
N LYS A 68 -3.22 -1.48 12.77
CA LYS A 68 -4.28 -0.48 12.60
C LYS A 68 -4.21 0.22 11.24
N TYR A 69 -3.02 0.32 10.66
CA TYR A 69 -2.80 1.11 9.45
C TYR A 69 -2.37 0.26 8.28
N VAL A 70 -2.83 0.65 7.08
CA VAL A 70 -2.41 0.07 5.81
C VAL A 70 -1.83 1.18 4.94
N LEU A 71 -0.60 0.99 4.48
CA LEU A 71 0.05 1.90 3.55
C LEU A 71 -0.19 1.37 2.13
N CYS A 72 -0.84 2.17 1.30
CA CYS A 72 -1.04 1.85 -0.11
C CYS A 72 0.18 2.34 -0.89
N VAL A 73 0.94 1.41 -1.43
CA VAL A 73 2.23 1.69 -2.07
C VAL A 73 2.16 1.41 -3.56
N VAL A 74 2.54 2.42 -4.35
CA VAL A 74 2.61 2.31 -5.81
C VAL A 74 4.02 2.73 -6.21
N ASN A 75 4.72 1.87 -6.96
CA ASN A 75 6.09 2.12 -7.39
C ASN A 75 7.05 2.46 -6.22
N GLY A 76 6.86 1.82 -5.08
CA GLY A 76 7.72 2.02 -3.92
C GLY A 76 7.43 3.30 -3.13
N ILE A 77 6.39 4.03 -3.47
CA ILE A 77 6.01 5.29 -2.82
C ILE A 77 4.66 5.13 -2.15
N VAL A 78 4.54 5.58 -0.91
CA VAL A 78 3.27 5.56 -0.19
C VAL A 78 2.37 6.64 -0.77
N GLU A 79 1.25 6.24 -1.35
CA GLU A 79 0.30 7.17 -1.95
C GLU A 79 -0.90 7.46 -1.09
N ARG A 80 -1.28 6.50 -0.23
CA ARG A 80 -2.40 6.66 0.70
C ARG A 80 -2.12 5.86 1.96
N VAL A 81 -2.73 6.29 3.07
CA VAL A 81 -2.71 5.53 4.32
C VAL A 81 -4.15 5.38 4.80
N PHE A 82 -4.52 4.15 5.13
CA PHE A 82 -5.86 3.85 5.60
C PHE A 82 -5.83 3.35 7.04
N GLU A 83 -6.82 3.75 7.81
CA GLU A 83 -7.06 3.20 9.14
C GLU A 83 -8.07 2.07 9.00
N VAL A 84 -7.68 0.87 9.41
CA VAL A 84 -8.52 -0.32 9.25
C VAL A 84 -9.57 -0.36 10.34
N GLU A 85 -10.82 -0.51 9.95
CA GLU A 85 -11.92 -0.73 10.89
C GLU A 85 -12.09 -2.21 11.18
N LYS A 86 -12.03 -3.03 10.13
CA LYS A 86 -12.11 -4.49 10.28
C LYS A 86 -11.58 -5.20 9.04
N TRP A 87 -11.20 -6.45 9.22
CA TRP A 87 -10.92 -7.38 8.12
C TRP A 87 -12.06 -8.37 8.03
N GLN A 88 -12.41 -8.74 6.81
CA GLN A 88 -13.50 -9.70 6.56
C GLN A 88 -13.11 -10.63 5.41
N GLN A 89 -13.71 -11.81 5.42
CA GLN A 89 -13.52 -12.76 4.34
C GLN A 89 -14.08 -12.18 3.04
N SER A 90 -13.35 -12.36 1.96
CA SER A 90 -13.80 -11.91 0.66
C SER A 90 -15.00 -12.74 0.19
N LYS A 91 -15.98 -12.06 -0.41
CA LYS A 91 -17.13 -12.72 -1.03
C LYS A 91 -16.98 -12.76 -2.55
N ARG A 92 -15.81 -12.37 -3.06
CA ARG A 92 -15.57 -12.34 -4.49
C ARG A 92 -15.40 -13.75 -5.02
N GLU A 93 -16.00 -14.03 -6.16
CA GLU A 93 -15.93 -15.34 -6.78
C GLU A 93 -14.49 -15.76 -7.04
N GLY A 94 -14.12 -16.95 -6.59
CA GLY A 94 -12.77 -17.47 -6.73
C GLY A 94 -11.78 -16.95 -5.70
N LEU A 95 -12.19 -16.03 -4.83
CA LEU A 95 -11.30 -15.40 -3.85
C LEU A 95 -11.82 -15.56 -2.41
N GLU A 96 -12.68 -16.55 -2.17
CA GLU A 96 -13.33 -16.74 -0.87
C GLU A 96 -12.34 -17.15 0.24
N SER A 97 -11.15 -17.62 -0.13
CA SER A 97 -10.11 -17.96 0.85
C SER A 97 -9.27 -16.75 1.26
N ARG A 98 -9.57 -15.59 0.70
CA ARG A 98 -8.81 -14.36 0.95
C ARG A 98 -9.60 -13.39 1.81
N TYR A 99 -8.92 -12.35 2.28
CA TYR A 99 -9.51 -11.35 3.15
C TYR A 99 -9.36 -9.96 2.56
N GLU A 100 -10.30 -9.09 2.88
CA GLU A 100 -10.27 -7.69 2.50
C GLU A 100 -10.54 -6.84 3.73
N PHE A 101 -10.08 -5.58 3.73
CA PHE A 101 -10.35 -4.73 4.87
C PHE A 101 -11.39 -3.65 4.54
N ILE A 102 -12.03 -3.17 5.59
CA ILE A 102 -12.87 -1.99 5.55
C ILE A 102 -12.20 -0.95 6.42
N GLY A 103 -12.06 0.25 5.90
CA GLY A 103 -11.40 1.32 6.61
C GLY A 103 -11.65 2.66 5.96
N LYS A 104 -10.92 3.66 6.41
CA LYS A 104 -11.04 5.03 5.94
C LYS A 104 -9.66 5.67 5.89
N GLU A 105 -9.54 6.80 5.21
CA GLU A 105 -8.29 7.55 5.22
C GLU A 105 -7.99 8.02 6.65
N THR A 106 -6.68 8.03 6.98
CA THR A 106 -6.26 8.43 8.33
C THR A 106 -6.29 9.94 8.49
N SER A 107 -6.02 10.39 9.72
CA SER A 107 -5.82 11.81 10.00
C SER A 107 -4.61 12.34 9.24
N GLN A 108 -4.57 13.66 9.08
CA GLN A 108 -3.45 14.31 8.41
C GLN A 108 -2.12 14.04 9.13
N GLU A 109 -2.16 13.98 10.45
CA GLU A 109 -0.98 13.70 11.25
C GLU A 109 -0.32 12.37 10.86
N ILE A 110 -1.12 11.32 10.71
CA ILE A 110 -0.61 10.00 10.30
C ILE A 110 -0.18 10.02 8.84
N CYS A 111 -0.96 10.67 7.97
CA CYS A 111 -0.60 10.79 6.56
C CYS A 111 0.76 11.47 6.39
N ASP A 112 1.05 12.50 7.19
CA ASP A 112 2.31 13.24 7.10
C ASP A 112 3.53 12.38 7.42
N LEU A 113 3.35 11.30 8.15
CA LEU A 113 4.45 10.38 8.46
C LEU A 113 4.88 9.56 7.25
N PHE A 114 3.98 9.29 6.32
CA PHE A 114 4.21 8.28 5.29
C PHE A 114 3.97 8.76 3.86
N VAL A 115 2.92 9.54 3.63
CA VAL A 115 2.45 9.84 2.27
C VAL A 115 3.49 10.62 1.47
N ASN A 116 3.63 10.25 0.19
CA ASN A 116 4.59 10.83 -0.75
C ASN A 116 6.04 10.55 -0.39
N GLN A 117 6.30 9.50 0.38
CA GLN A 117 7.64 9.07 0.75
C GLN A 117 7.86 7.64 0.31
N ARG A 118 9.12 7.27 0.09
CA ARG A 118 9.47 5.91 -0.29
C ARG A 118 9.44 4.99 0.91
N ILE A 119 9.12 3.72 0.67
CA ILE A 119 9.26 2.70 1.71
C ILE A 119 10.73 2.35 1.87
N PRO A 120 11.17 1.98 3.11
CA PRO A 120 12.52 1.54 3.35
C PRO A 120 12.93 0.37 2.45
N GLU A 121 14.21 0.31 2.13
CA GLU A 121 14.74 -0.66 1.17
C GLU A 121 14.50 -2.10 1.57
N HIS A 122 14.49 -2.40 2.87
CA HIS A 122 14.29 -3.78 3.31
C HIS A 122 12.91 -4.35 2.95
N TYR A 123 11.95 -3.51 2.60
CA TYR A 123 10.65 -3.97 2.10
C TYR A 123 10.68 -4.33 0.62
N HIS A 124 11.78 -4.03 -0.08
CA HIS A 124 12.00 -4.39 -1.48
C HIS A 124 12.89 -5.61 -1.65
N LYS A 125 13.51 -6.09 -0.58
CA LYS A 125 14.49 -7.17 -0.66
C LYS A 125 13.89 -8.45 -1.22
N LYS A 126 14.75 -9.24 -1.86
CA LYS A 126 14.44 -10.59 -2.31
C LYS A 126 13.92 -11.38 -1.11
N GLY A 127 12.75 -11.97 -1.23
CA GLY A 127 12.06 -12.60 -0.10
C GLY A 127 10.89 -11.76 0.39
N ASN A 128 10.89 -10.46 0.11
CA ASN A 128 9.75 -9.58 0.36
C ASN A 128 9.03 -9.22 -0.94
N ALA A 129 9.00 -10.16 -1.89
CA ALA A 129 8.31 -9.98 -3.16
C ALA A 129 6.79 -10.03 -3.02
N SER A 130 6.29 -10.46 -1.87
CA SER A 130 4.85 -10.46 -1.59
C SER A 130 4.28 -9.05 -1.71
N PRO A 131 3.06 -8.90 -2.26
CA PRO A 131 2.41 -7.58 -2.27
C PRO A 131 2.07 -7.09 -0.87
N VAL A 132 2.00 -7.97 0.13
CA VAL A 132 1.68 -7.60 1.50
C VAL A 132 2.91 -7.79 2.38
N CYS A 133 3.34 -6.71 3.02
CA CYS A 133 4.47 -6.73 3.94
C CYS A 133 4.04 -6.13 5.28
N TYR A 134 4.72 -6.52 6.35
CA TYR A 134 4.37 -6.08 7.69
C TYR A 134 5.55 -5.34 8.31
N SER A 135 5.25 -4.29 9.06
CA SER A 135 6.25 -3.65 9.89
C SER A 135 6.53 -4.54 11.11
N LYS A 136 7.35 -4.03 12.04
CA LYS A 136 7.61 -4.76 13.28
C LYS A 136 6.29 -5.06 14.00
N LYS A 137 6.30 -6.07 14.86
CA LYS A 137 5.12 -6.44 15.63
C LYS A 137 4.63 -5.26 16.48
N PRO A 138 3.33 -5.05 16.55
CA PRO A 138 2.76 -4.00 17.39
C PRO A 138 3.01 -4.27 18.86
#